data_17c5305b08340647599f663c7936bc99
#
_entry.id   17c5305b08340647599f663c7936bc99
#
_cell.length_a   1.000
_cell.length_b   1.000
_cell.length_c   1.000
_cell.angle_alpha   90.00
_cell.angle_beta   90.00
_cell.angle_gamma   90.00
#
_symmetry.space_group_name_H-M   'P 1'
#
loop_
_entity.id
_entity.type
_entity.pdbx_description
1 polymer ?
#
loop_
_entity_poly.entity_id
_entity_poly.type
_entity_poly.pdbx_seq_one_letter_code
_entity_poly.pdbx_strand_id
1 'polypeptide(L)'
;MVDIVPNHSSNLHEWFKAALAAKPGSPERDRYIFRDGKGPNGDQPPTDWIASFGGPAWTRVPDGQWYLHMFTKEQPDWNWKNPEVRADFIKTLRFWLDHGADGFRVDVAHGLAKDLDRDDLESYKVCEHVLPSDGSHPLYDRDEVHDIYREWRKVFNEYNPPAFAVAEAWVNPDRQHLYASTEELGQVFNFEFAKKDWIRDDMHLAIEEGLESAERSGSSATWVMSNHDVPRHASRYGLPQVPASSHHQLAKDWLLRDGTTYEENRELGAKRARAAILMELALPGSTYIYQGEELGLPEVADIPWNKLEDPTAFNSVREQIEKGRDGCRVPLPWVAADAPKLDDPDDEFGHDGS
;
A
#
# COMPACT_ATOMS: atom_id res chain seq x y z
N MET A 1 -16.73 1.39 -3.21
CA MET A 1 -15.56 0.54 -3.51
C MET A 1 -15.14 -0.22 -2.26
N VAL A 2 -14.59 -1.41 -2.40
CA VAL A 2 -14.08 -2.26 -1.31
C VAL A 2 -12.57 -2.45 -1.51
N ASP A 3 -11.82 -2.42 -0.42
CA ASP A 3 -10.39 -2.77 -0.46
C ASP A 3 -10.25 -4.30 -0.51
N ILE A 4 -9.46 -4.80 -1.45
CA ILE A 4 -9.13 -6.21 -1.58
C ILE A 4 -7.61 -6.38 -1.46
N VAL A 5 -7.20 -7.31 -0.60
CA VAL A 5 -5.78 -7.55 -0.26
C VAL A 5 -5.36 -8.91 -0.81
N PRO A 6 -4.94 -8.98 -2.08
CA PRO A 6 -4.72 -10.26 -2.73
C PRO A 6 -3.29 -10.81 -2.57
N ASN A 7 -2.32 -10.02 -2.07
CA ASN A 7 -0.96 -10.51 -1.93
C ASN A 7 -0.81 -11.53 -0.79
N HIS A 8 -1.53 -11.35 0.32
CA HIS A 8 -1.39 -12.15 1.54
C HIS A 8 -2.72 -12.37 2.24
N SER A 9 -2.76 -13.24 3.23
CA SER A 9 -3.89 -13.39 4.14
C SER A 9 -3.48 -13.11 5.59
N SER A 10 -4.45 -13.09 6.50
CA SER A 10 -4.15 -13.24 7.93
C SER A 10 -3.60 -14.65 8.22
N ASN A 11 -2.66 -14.74 9.16
CA ASN A 11 -2.23 -16.04 9.71
C ASN A 11 -3.36 -16.75 10.47
N LEU A 12 -4.46 -16.07 10.77
CA LEU A 12 -5.67 -16.64 11.36
C LEU A 12 -6.64 -17.17 10.30
N HIS A 13 -6.37 -16.98 9.02
CA HIS A 13 -7.18 -17.51 7.93
C HIS A 13 -7.24 -19.06 7.99
N GLU A 14 -8.41 -19.62 7.73
CA GLU A 14 -8.61 -21.09 7.82
C GLU A 14 -7.67 -21.88 6.90
N TRP A 15 -7.40 -21.37 5.71
CA TRP A 15 -6.49 -22.01 4.77
C TRP A 15 -5.03 -21.98 5.26
N PHE A 16 -4.60 -20.91 5.94
CA PHE A 16 -3.25 -20.89 6.50
C PHE A 16 -3.10 -21.85 7.68
N LYS A 17 -4.11 -21.94 8.55
CA LYS A 17 -4.15 -22.95 9.61
C LYS A 17 -4.12 -24.37 9.06
N ALA A 18 -4.88 -24.64 7.99
CA ALA A 18 -4.85 -25.91 7.29
C ALA A 18 -3.46 -26.19 6.68
N ALA A 19 -2.84 -25.19 6.05
CA ALA A 19 -1.49 -25.30 5.51
C ALA A 19 -0.44 -25.61 6.58
N LEU A 20 -0.53 -25.02 7.76
CA LEU A 20 0.38 -25.32 8.89
C LEU A 20 0.18 -26.73 9.43
N ALA A 21 -1.04 -27.25 9.43
CA ALA A 21 -1.35 -28.61 9.90
C ALA A 21 -1.02 -29.71 8.88
N ALA A 22 -0.90 -29.33 7.61
CA ALA A 22 -0.67 -30.26 6.51
C ALA A 22 0.83 -30.57 6.31
N LYS A 23 1.11 -31.67 5.62
CA LYS A 23 2.49 -32.06 5.31
C LYS A 23 3.07 -31.21 4.17
N PRO A 24 4.39 -31.03 4.12
CA PRO A 24 5.06 -30.44 2.95
C PRO A 24 4.60 -31.12 1.64
N GLY A 25 4.34 -30.32 0.61
CA GLY A 25 3.88 -30.78 -0.71
C GLY A 25 2.39 -31.16 -0.79
N SER A 26 1.60 -30.98 0.28
CA SER A 26 0.14 -31.17 0.21
C SER A 26 -0.56 -30.00 -0.52
N PRO A 27 -1.78 -30.21 -1.06
CA PRO A 27 -2.56 -29.15 -1.70
C PRO A 27 -2.84 -27.96 -0.77
N GLU A 28 -3.10 -28.20 0.52
CA GLU A 28 -3.32 -27.15 1.51
C GLU A 28 -2.08 -26.27 1.69
N ARG A 29 -0.88 -26.90 1.70
CA ARG A 29 0.41 -26.21 1.83
C ARG A 29 0.71 -25.36 0.59
N ASP A 30 0.35 -25.86 -0.59
CA ASP A 30 0.61 -25.21 -1.89
C ASP A 30 -0.20 -23.92 -2.11
N ARG A 31 -1.20 -23.63 -1.28
CA ARG A 31 -1.92 -22.34 -1.31
C ARG A 31 -1.07 -21.15 -0.88
N TYR A 32 0.00 -21.40 -0.14
CA TYR A 32 0.95 -20.40 0.35
C TYR A 32 2.37 -20.71 -0.14
N ILE A 33 3.24 -19.74 0.01
CA ILE A 33 4.63 -19.89 -0.42
C ILE A 33 5.44 -20.49 0.73
N PHE A 34 5.73 -21.79 0.62
CA PHE A 34 6.63 -22.51 1.52
C PHE A 34 7.88 -22.96 0.79
N ARG A 35 9.03 -22.96 1.47
CA ARG A 35 10.32 -23.44 0.97
C ARG A 35 11.09 -24.17 2.06
N ASP A 36 11.95 -25.08 1.65
CA ASP A 36 12.92 -25.68 2.56
C ASP A 36 14.00 -24.67 2.92
N GLY A 37 14.46 -24.72 4.16
CA GLY A 37 15.55 -23.88 4.61
C GLY A 37 16.92 -24.32 4.05
N LYS A 38 17.87 -23.41 4.08
CA LYS A 38 19.28 -23.66 3.77
C LYS A 38 20.02 -24.30 4.96
N GLY A 39 21.25 -24.77 4.68
CA GLY A 39 22.11 -25.41 5.66
C GLY A 39 21.77 -26.89 5.89
N PRO A 40 22.67 -27.63 6.61
CA PRO A 40 22.54 -29.08 6.78
C PRO A 40 21.25 -29.52 7.49
N ASN A 41 20.67 -28.63 8.30
CA ASN A 41 19.48 -28.92 9.12
C ASN A 41 18.26 -28.08 8.68
N GLY A 42 18.31 -27.35 7.55
CA GLY A 42 17.25 -26.44 7.13
C GLY A 42 16.98 -25.31 8.13
N ASP A 43 17.97 -24.92 8.92
CA ASP A 43 17.87 -23.95 10.01
C ASP A 43 18.15 -22.51 9.58
N GLN A 44 18.56 -22.30 8.33
CA GLN A 44 18.73 -21.00 7.71
C GLN A 44 17.55 -20.71 6.75
N PRO A 45 17.09 -19.46 6.68
CA PRO A 45 15.99 -19.11 5.77
C PRO A 45 16.37 -19.30 4.30
N PRO A 46 15.39 -19.45 3.39
CA PRO A 46 15.64 -19.57 1.95
C PRO A 46 16.40 -18.40 1.33
N THR A 47 16.18 -17.19 1.83
CA THR A 47 16.94 -15.97 1.50
C THR A 47 17.13 -15.12 2.76
N ASP A 48 18.04 -14.16 2.72
CA ASP A 48 18.29 -13.19 3.80
C ASP A 48 17.37 -11.96 3.74
N TRP A 49 16.26 -12.06 3.05
CA TRP A 49 15.34 -10.94 2.81
C TRP A 49 14.78 -10.36 4.10
N ILE A 50 14.73 -9.04 4.11
CA ILE A 50 14.07 -8.23 5.13
C ILE A 50 12.68 -7.85 4.63
N ALA A 51 11.66 -8.09 5.43
CA ALA A 51 10.28 -7.74 5.12
C ALA A 51 10.06 -6.22 5.05
N SER A 52 8.99 -5.79 4.36
CA SER A 52 8.70 -4.36 4.13
C SER A 52 8.57 -3.54 5.40
N PHE A 53 8.09 -4.14 6.49
CA PHE A 53 7.99 -3.48 7.80
C PHE A 53 9.16 -3.84 8.74
N GLY A 54 10.26 -4.36 8.19
CA GLY A 54 11.43 -4.78 8.95
C GLY A 54 11.33 -6.22 9.48
N GLY A 55 12.45 -6.74 9.98
CA GLY A 55 12.57 -8.13 10.39
C GLY A 55 12.70 -9.09 9.18
N PRO A 56 12.90 -10.41 9.44
CA PRO A 56 13.04 -11.39 8.37
C PRO A 56 11.74 -11.56 7.57
N ALA A 57 11.86 -11.80 6.24
CA ALA A 57 10.71 -12.09 5.37
C ALA A 57 10.29 -13.57 5.39
N TRP A 58 10.99 -14.41 6.13
CA TRP A 58 10.69 -15.83 6.27
C TRP A 58 10.52 -16.23 7.72
N THR A 59 9.51 -17.05 7.99
CA THR A 59 9.29 -17.64 9.32
C THR A 59 9.30 -19.16 9.23
N ARG A 60 10.13 -19.79 10.09
CA ARG A 60 10.24 -21.25 10.16
C ARG A 60 9.04 -21.85 10.88
N VAL A 61 8.53 -22.96 10.34
CA VAL A 61 7.45 -23.75 10.95
C VAL A 61 8.01 -25.02 11.60
N PRO A 62 7.23 -25.68 12.49
CA PRO A 62 7.74 -26.82 13.28
C PRO A 62 8.26 -28.02 12.47
N ASP A 63 7.79 -28.23 11.25
CA ASP A 63 8.25 -29.31 10.37
C ASP A 63 9.57 -29.01 9.63
N GLY A 64 10.11 -27.79 9.81
CA GLY A 64 11.40 -27.37 9.26
C GLY A 64 11.32 -26.52 8.01
N GLN A 65 10.16 -26.42 7.34
CA GLN A 65 9.96 -25.47 6.24
C GLN A 65 9.84 -24.04 6.72
N TRP A 66 9.86 -23.10 5.77
CA TRP A 66 9.72 -21.66 5.99
C TRP A 66 8.63 -21.13 5.07
N TYR A 67 7.76 -20.26 5.59
CA TYR A 67 6.81 -19.53 4.75
C TYR A 67 7.25 -18.09 4.52
N LEU A 68 6.93 -17.58 3.34
CA LEU A 68 7.19 -16.20 2.94
C LEU A 68 6.11 -15.26 3.49
N HIS A 69 6.54 -14.11 3.97
CA HIS A 69 5.69 -12.98 4.30
C HIS A 69 6.44 -11.67 3.96
N MET A 70 6.03 -11.03 2.89
CA MET A 70 6.69 -9.80 2.44
C MET A 70 6.46 -8.60 3.38
N PHE A 71 5.50 -8.71 4.31
CA PHE A 71 5.14 -7.68 5.29
C PHE A 71 5.43 -8.15 6.71
N THR A 72 4.44 -8.68 7.44
CA THR A 72 4.65 -9.23 8.77
C THR A 72 4.43 -10.75 8.79
N LYS A 73 4.94 -11.43 9.81
CA LYS A 73 4.74 -12.89 9.97
C LYS A 73 3.26 -13.28 10.15
N GLU A 74 2.42 -12.34 10.47
CA GLU A 74 0.96 -12.51 10.54
C GLU A 74 0.28 -12.39 9.18
N GLN A 75 1.04 -12.07 8.11
CA GLN A 75 0.54 -11.83 6.76
C GLN A 75 1.22 -12.77 5.74
N PRO A 76 0.98 -14.10 5.80
CA PRO A 76 1.58 -15.07 4.89
C PRO A 76 1.17 -14.83 3.44
N ASP A 77 2.12 -14.86 2.53
CA ASP A 77 1.92 -14.61 1.10
C ASP A 77 1.25 -15.79 0.41
N TRP A 78 0.22 -15.48 -0.41
CA TRP A 78 -0.44 -16.44 -1.27
C TRP A 78 0.46 -16.95 -2.40
N ASN A 79 0.28 -18.21 -2.78
CA ASN A 79 0.86 -18.77 -4.00
C ASN A 79 -0.09 -18.57 -5.20
N TRP A 80 0.07 -17.49 -5.94
CA TRP A 80 -0.75 -17.19 -7.12
C TRP A 80 -0.53 -18.11 -8.32
N LYS A 81 0.46 -19.00 -8.28
CA LYS A 81 0.56 -20.12 -9.22
C LYS A 81 -0.50 -21.20 -8.95
N ASN A 82 -1.08 -21.23 -7.75
CA ASN A 82 -2.10 -22.20 -7.34
C ASN A 82 -3.48 -21.81 -7.90
N PRO A 83 -4.15 -22.68 -8.69
CA PRO A 83 -5.45 -22.37 -9.28
C PRO A 83 -6.58 -22.23 -8.26
N GLU A 84 -6.48 -22.85 -7.08
CA GLU A 84 -7.49 -22.69 -6.03
C GLU A 84 -7.47 -21.27 -5.46
N VAL A 85 -6.30 -20.65 -5.28
CA VAL A 85 -6.15 -19.26 -4.86
C VAL A 85 -6.80 -18.34 -5.89
N ARG A 86 -6.47 -18.52 -7.19
CA ARG A 86 -7.09 -17.73 -8.27
C ARG A 86 -8.61 -17.87 -8.29
N ALA A 87 -9.13 -19.09 -8.19
CA ALA A 87 -10.57 -19.34 -8.18
C ALA A 87 -11.28 -18.75 -6.96
N ASP A 88 -10.63 -18.71 -5.81
CA ASP A 88 -11.22 -18.15 -4.59
C ASP A 88 -11.30 -16.63 -4.66
N PHE A 89 -10.30 -15.95 -5.20
CA PHE A 89 -10.38 -14.51 -5.45
C PHE A 89 -11.47 -14.15 -6.47
N ILE A 90 -11.70 -14.97 -7.50
CA ILE A 90 -12.85 -14.79 -8.41
C ILE A 90 -14.19 -14.89 -7.66
N LYS A 91 -14.34 -15.81 -6.71
CA LYS A 91 -15.54 -15.88 -5.84
C LYS A 91 -15.66 -14.65 -4.95
N THR A 92 -14.56 -14.19 -4.38
CA THR A 92 -14.50 -13.00 -3.52
C THR A 92 -14.93 -11.75 -4.28
N LEU A 93 -14.44 -11.56 -5.52
CA LEU A 93 -14.87 -10.44 -6.37
C LEU A 93 -16.38 -10.48 -6.61
N ARG A 94 -16.92 -11.62 -7.06
CA ARG A 94 -18.38 -11.76 -7.28
C ARG A 94 -19.18 -11.55 -6.00
N PHE A 95 -18.72 -12.07 -4.87
CA PHE A 95 -19.39 -11.87 -3.58
C PHE A 95 -19.61 -10.38 -3.29
N TRP A 96 -18.57 -9.55 -3.39
CA TRP A 96 -18.71 -8.12 -3.11
C TRP A 96 -19.54 -7.38 -4.16
N LEU A 97 -19.38 -7.70 -5.44
CA LEU A 97 -20.18 -7.09 -6.51
C LEU A 97 -21.66 -7.45 -6.39
N ASP A 98 -21.99 -8.69 -6.05
CA ASP A 98 -23.36 -9.14 -5.79
C ASP A 98 -23.99 -8.47 -4.55
N HIS A 99 -23.14 -7.97 -3.62
CA HIS A 99 -23.58 -7.22 -2.44
C HIS A 99 -23.54 -5.70 -2.65
N GLY A 100 -23.40 -5.24 -3.89
CA GLY A 100 -23.54 -3.82 -4.25
C GLY A 100 -22.25 -3.01 -4.22
N ALA A 101 -21.10 -3.64 -4.19
CA ALA A 101 -19.85 -2.92 -4.48
C ALA A 101 -19.78 -2.59 -5.98
N ASP A 102 -19.33 -1.37 -6.32
CA ASP A 102 -19.15 -0.94 -7.72
C ASP A 102 -17.72 -1.22 -8.22
N GLY A 103 -16.80 -1.52 -7.33
CA GLY A 103 -15.39 -1.75 -7.67
C GLY A 103 -14.49 -1.94 -6.47
N PHE A 104 -13.18 -2.02 -6.74
CA PHE A 104 -12.17 -2.38 -5.75
C PHE A 104 -10.96 -1.44 -5.75
N ARG A 105 -10.35 -1.26 -4.58
CA ARG A 105 -8.95 -0.88 -4.48
C ARG A 105 -8.14 -2.17 -4.29
N VAL A 106 -7.13 -2.39 -5.10
CA VAL A 106 -6.30 -3.60 -5.06
C VAL A 106 -4.99 -3.29 -4.37
N ASP A 107 -4.84 -3.81 -3.16
CA ASP A 107 -3.66 -3.68 -2.34
C ASP A 107 -2.48 -4.47 -2.93
N VAL A 108 -1.27 -3.87 -2.91
CA VAL A 108 -0.03 -4.50 -3.41
C VAL A 108 -0.22 -5.16 -4.79
N ALA A 109 -0.92 -4.48 -5.69
CA ALA A 109 -1.32 -5.04 -6.98
C ALA A 109 -0.15 -5.60 -7.82
N HIS A 110 1.04 -5.09 -7.62
CA HIS A 110 2.25 -5.50 -8.35
C HIS A 110 2.97 -6.72 -7.73
N GLY A 111 2.52 -7.20 -6.56
CA GLY A 111 3.22 -8.23 -5.78
C GLY A 111 2.68 -9.66 -5.90
N LEU A 112 1.63 -9.92 -6.70
CA LEU A 112 0.95 -11.21 -6.69
C LEU A 112 1.78 -12.33 -7.35
N ALA A 113 2.27 -12.08 -8.55
CA ALA A 113 3.07 -13.06 -9.29
C ALA A 113 4.53 -13.02 -8.82
N LYS A 114 5.05 -14.19 -8.45
CA LYS A 114 6.42 -14.34 -7.96
C LYS A 114 7.16 -15.47 -8.69
N ASP A 115 8.44 -15.24 -8.99
CA ASP A 115 9.34 -16.23 -9.56
C ASP A 115 10.46 -16.54 -8.56
N LEU A 116 10.22 -17.55 -7.74
CA LEU A 116 11.13 -17.96 -6.67
C LEU A 116 11.98 -19.19 -7.04
N ASP A 117 11.89 -19.64 -8.29
CA ASP A 117 12.62 -20.81 -8.79
C ASP A 117 13.90 -20.37 -9.54
N ARG A 118 14.61 -19.36 -8.99
CA ARG A 118 15.81 -18.73 -9.54
C ARG A 118 16.99 -18.85 -8.58
N ASP A 119 18.19 -18.89 -9.13
CA ASP A 119 19.43 -18.99 -8.34
C ASP A 119 19.91 -17.64 -7.81
N ASP A 120 19.44 -16.52 -8.37
CA ASP A 120 19.89 -15.15 -8.09
C ASP A 120 19.02 -14.37 -7.10
N LEU A 121 18.14 -15.05 -6.36
CA LEU A 121 17.17 -14.40 -5.46
C LEU A 121 17.80 -13.48 -4.40
N GLU A 122 19.02 -13.81 -3.92
CA GLU A 122 19.72 -13.01 -2.92
C GLU A 122 20.25 -11.67 -3.47
N SER A 123 20.26 -11.49 -4.79
CA SER A 123 20.59 -10.21 -5.40
C SER A 123 19.44 -9.17 -5.36
N TYR A 124 18.24 -9.61 -5.00
CA TYR A 124 17.04 -8.78 -4.91
C TYR A 124 16.62 -8.53 -3.46
N LYS A 125 15.82 -7.50 -3.23
CA LYS A 125 15.31 -7.13 -1.92
C LYS A 125 13.79 -7.00 -1.94
N VAL A 126 13.15 -7.23 -0.80
CA VAL A 126 11.70 -6.99 -0.64
C VAL A 126 11.38 -5.49 -0.68
N CYS A 127 12.26 -4.65 -0.15
CA CYS A 127 12.10 -3.19 -0.17
C CYS A 127 12.98 -2.57 -1.24
N GLU A 128 12.66 -2.77 -2.51
CA GLU A 128 13.31 -2.04 -3.61
C GLU A 128 12.50 -0.80 -3.97
N HIS A 129 13.16 0.36 -3.95
CA HIS A 129 12.50 1.64 -4.25
C HIS A 129 12.35 1.93 -5.74
N VAL A 130 13.13 1.25 -6.57
CA VAL A 130 13.11 1.42 -8.03
C VAL A 130 13.07 0.04 -8.67
N LEU A 131 11.93 -0.30 -9.22
CA LEU A 131 11.75 -1.56 -9.95
C LEU A 131 12.24 -1.44 -11.41
N PRO A 132 12.73 -2.54 -12.00
CA PRO A 132 13.04 -2.59 -13.44
C PRO A 132 11.80 -2.26 -14.29
N SER A 133 12.02 -1.70 -15.47
CA SER A 133 10.95 -1.39 -16.42
C SER A 133 10.58 -2.56 -17.34
N ASP A 134 11.18 -3.73 -17.15
CA ASP A 134 11.06 -4.90 -18.03
C ASP A 134 10.32 -6.10 -17.40
N GLY A 135 9.78 -5.94 -16.17
CA GLY A 135 9.07 -7.03 -15.48
C GLY A 135 9.98 -8.16 -14.98
N SER A 136 11.27 -7.95 -14.90
CA SER A 136 12.26 -9.00 -14.56
C SER A 136 12.42 -9.25 -13.05
N HIS A 137 11.87 -8.37 -12.19
CA HIS A 137 11.99 -8.51 -10.74
C HIS A 137 11.26 -9.78 -10.24
N PRO A 138 11.88 -10.62 -9.38
CA PRO A 138 11.28 -11.91 -8.98
C PRO A 138 10.04 -11.78 -8.10
N LEU A 139 9.87 -10.67 -7.38
CA LEU A 139 8.78 -10.47 -6.41
C LEU A 139 7.71 -9.49 -6.90
N TYR A 140 8.03 -8.61 -7.84
CA TYR A 140 7.18 -7.48 -8.18
C TYR A 140 7.08 -7.26 -9.68
N ASP A 141 5.95 -6.70 -10.11
CA ASP A 141 5.69 -6.17 -11.44
C ASP A 141 6.02 -7.14 -12.57
N ARG A 142 5.75 -8.41 -12.34
CA ARG A 142 5.97 -9.47 -13.33
C ARG A 142 4.84 -9.48 -14.37
N ASP A 143 5.18 -9.86 -15.60
CA ASP A 143 4.19 -9.93 -16.68
C ASP A 143 3.05 -10.92 -16.39
N GLU A 144 3.30 -11.94 -15.58
CA GLU A 144 2.29 -12.92 -15.18
C GLU A 144 1.18 -12.33 -14.28
N VAL A 145 1.40 -11.18 -13.62
CA VAL A 145 0.36 -10.53 -12.83
C VAL A 145 -0.77 -10.01 -13.70
N HIS A 146 -0.45 -9.59 -14.93
CA HIS A 146 -1.43 -9.07 -15.88
C HIS A 146 -2.39 -10.16 -16.39
N ASP A 147 -1.98 -11.44 -16.40
CA ASP A 147 -2.92 -12.55 -16.67
C ASP A 147 -4.00 -12.67 -15.60
N ILE A 148 -3.63 -12.46 -14.34
CA ILE A 148 -4.58 -12.45 -13.21
C ILE A 148 -5.59 -11.32 -13.38
N TYR A 149 -5.15 -10.12 -13.73
CA TYR A 149 -6.04 -8.97 -13.89
C TYR A 149 -6.94 -9.07 -15.13
N ARG A 150 -6.47 -9.69 -16.21
CA ARG A 150 -7.33 -10.03 -17.36
C ARG A 150 -8.41 -11.06 -17.00
N GLU A 151 -8.15 -11.98 -16.07
CA GLU A 151 -9.19 -12.86 -15.52
C GLU A 151 -10.21 -12.07 -14.68
N TRP A 152 -9.74 -11.14 -13.85
CA TRP A 152 -10.62 -10.29 -13.04
C TRP A 152 -11.48 -9.38 -13.92
N ARG A 153 -10.93 -8.82 -14.99
CA ARG A 153 -11.70 -8.03 -15.95
C ARG A 153 -12.88 -8.80 -16.55
N LYS A 154 -12.74 -10.09 -16.80
CA LYS A 154 -13.86 -10.92 -17.26
C LYS A 154 -15.01 -10.94 -16.24
N VAL A 155 -14.68 -11.02 -14.95
CA VAL A 155 -15.69 -10.93 -13.88
C VAL A 155 -16.31 -9.54 -13.83
N PHE A 156 -15.51 -8.47 -13.91
CA PHE A 156 -16.03 -7.10 -13.88
C PHE A 156 -17.01 -6.83 -15.02
N ASN A 157 -16.77 -7.41 -16.19
CA ASN A 157 -17.63 -7.29 -17.37
C ASN A 157 -18.93 -8.12 -17.28
N GLU A 158 -19.11 -8.97 -16.26
CA GLU A 158 -20.36 -9.67 -15.99
C GLU A 158 -21.45 -8.71 -15.44
N TYR A 159 -21.06 -7.53 -14.94
CA TYR A 159 -21.93 -6.55 -14.28
C TYR A 159 -22.29 -5.39 -15.22
N ASN A 160 -23.41 -4.70 -14.91
CA ASN A 160 -23.87 -3.55 -15.70
C ASN A 160 -24.27 -2.37 -14.77
N PRO A 161 -23.53 -1.26 -14.77
CA PRO A 161 -22.30 -1.06 -15.58
C PRO A 161 -21.18 -2.01 -15.16
N PRO A 162 -20.18 -2.25 -16.04
CA PRO A 162 -19.03 -3.06 -15.68
C PRO A 162 -18.31 -2.48 -14.45
N ALA A 163 -17.92 -3.35 -13.54
CA ALA A 163 -17.11 -2.97 -12.39
C ALA A 163 -15.69 -2.55 -12.83
N PHE A 164 -14.95 -1.91 -11.94
CA PHE A 164 -13.57 -1.51 -12.17
C PHE A 164 -12.74 -1.64 -10.89
N ALA A 165 -11.44 -1.50 -11.02
CA ALA A 165 -10.58 -1.43 -9.86
C ALA A 165 -9.48 -0.37 -10.04
N VAL A 166 -8.95 0.13 -8.92
CA VAL A 166 -7.77 0.96 -8.88
C VAL A 166 -6.62 0.17 -8.24
N ALA A 167 -5.51 0.06 -8.96
CA ALA A 167 -4.32 -0.62 -8.47
C ALA A 167 -3.51 0.26 -7.53
N GLU A 168 -3.15 -0.28 -6.37
CA GLU A 168 -1.99 0.21 -5.65
C GLU A 168 -0.75 -0.52 -6.18
N ALA A 169 -0.03 0.15 -7.10
CA ALA A 169 1.12 -0.41 -7.78
C ALA A 169 2.32 0.55 -7.71
N TRP A 170 3.29 0.20 -6.89
CA TRP A 170 4.58 0.90 -6.77
C TRP A 170 5.55 0.38 -7.81
N VAL A 171 5.31 0.72 -9.06
CA VAL A 171 6.04 0.22 -10.22
C VAL A 171 6.74 1.34 -10.98
N ASN A 172 7.61 0.98 -11.90
CA ASN A 172 8.21 1.93 -12.82
C ASN A 172 7.10 2.70 -13.58
N PRO A 173 7.18 4.04 -13.71
CA PRO A 173 6.17 4.83 -14.42
C PRO A 173 5.84 4.29 -15.82
N ASP A 174 6.83 3.76 -16.53
CA ASP A 174 6.63 3.18 -17.85
C ASP A 174 5.73 1.93 -17.87
N ARG A 175 5.47 1.32 -16.72
CA ARG A 175 4.63 0.11 -16.58
C ARG A 175 3.28 0.36 -15.92
N GLN A 176 3.06 1.54 -15.34
CA GLN A 176 1.79 1.87 -14.67
C GLN A 176 0.58 1.72 -15.59
N HIS A 177 0.72 2.09 -16.87
CA HIS A 177 -0.35 2.00 -17.86
C HIS A 177 -0.86 0.57 -18.11
N LEU A 178 -0.06 -0.47 -17.80
CA LEU A 178 -0.49 -1.87 -17.93
C LEU A 178 -1.61 -2.17 -16.94
N TYR A 179 -1.45 -1.80 -15.66
CA TYR A 179 -2.47 -1.99 -14.62
C TYR A 179 -3.74 -1.18 -14.88
N ALA A 180 -3.58 0.03 -15.42
CA ALA A 180 -4.69 0.93 -15.74
C ALA A 180 -5.43 0.55 -17.02
N SER A 181 -4.95 -0.42 -17.77
CA SER A 181 -5.58 -0.87 -19.01
C SER A 181 -7.07 -1.20 -18.82
N THR A 182 -7.89 -0.83 -19.80
CA THR A 182 -9.31 -1.19 -19.84
C THR A 182 -9.56 -2.70 -19.94
N GLU A 183 -8.55 -3.46 -20.36
CA GLU A 183 -8.56 -4.92 -20.40
C GLU A 183 -8.16 -5.56 -19.06
N GLU A 184 -7.77 -4.73 -18.07
CA GLU A 184 -7.34 -5.17 -16.74
C GLU A 184 -8.13 -4.44 -15.64
N LEU A 185 -7.45 -3.75 -14.71
CA LEU A 185 -8.11 -3.13 -13.56
C LEU A 185 -8.88 -1.85 -13.92
N GLY A 186 -8.35 -1.07 -14.85
CA GLY A 186 -8.98 0.16 -15.35
C GLY A 186 -8.41 1.44 -14.76
N GLN A 187 -7.77 1.39 -13.59
CA GLN A 187 -7.08 2.53 -12.97
C GLN A 187 -5.85 2.08 -12.17
N VAL A 188 -4.90 2.99 -11.99
CA VAL A 188 -3.75 2.85 -11.11
C VAL A 188 -3.51 4.16 -10.37
N PHE A 189 -3.15 4.12 -9.09
CA PHE A 189 -2.82 5.33 -8.34
C PHE A 189 -1.57 6.02 -8.88
N ASN A 190 -1.66 7.34 -9.07
CA ASN A 190 -0.51 8.18 -9.41
C ASN A 190 0.23 8.59 -8.14
N PHE A 191 1.11 7.71 -7.65
CA PHE A 191 1.92 8.01 -6.47
C PHE A 191 3.05 8.99 -6.75
N GLU A 192 3.44 9.20 -7.99
CA GLU A 192 4.43 10.23 -8.32
C GLU A 192 3.89 11.60 -7.96
N PHE A 193 2.61 11.88 -8.24
CA PHE A 193 1.97 13.12 -7.84
C PHE A 193 1.90 13.28 -6.30
N ALA A 194 1.51 12.21 -5.58
CA ALA A 194 1.45 12.20 -4.12
C ALA A 194 2.80 12.47 -3.44
N LYS A 195 3.91 12.11 -4.08
CA LYS A 195 5.27 12.28 -3.52
C LYS A 195 5.83 13.69 -3.66
N LYS A 196 5.24 14.53 -4.51
CA LYS A 196 5.85 15.84 -4.81
C LYS A 196 5.66 16.83 -3.68
N ASP A 197 6.68 17.65 -3.46
CA ASP A 197 6.61 18.84 -2.64
C ASP A 197 5.89 19.97 -3.40
N TRP A 198 5.59 21.08 -2.73
CA TRP A 198 4.92 22.23 -3.34
C TRP A 198 5.88 23.01 -4.26
N ILE A 199 6.37 22.34 -5.30
CA ILE A 199 7.31 22.85 -6.32
C ILE A 199 6.62 22.77 -7.67
N ARG A 200 6.50 23.89 -8.35
CA ARG A 200 5.76 24.02 -9.62
C ARG A 200 6.22 23.00 -10.66
N ASP A 201 7.52 22.92 -10.90
CA ASP A 201 8.07 22.13 -12.00
C ASP A 201 7.95 20.62 -11.71
N ASP A 202 8.13 20.22 -10.43
CA ASP A 202 7.97 18.83 -10.00
C ASP A 202 6.51 18.36 -10.10
N MET A 203 5.56 19.22 -9.70
CA MET A 203 4.12 18.94 -9.84
C MET A 203 3.69 18.90 -11.30
N HIS A 204 4.17 19.83 -12.11
CA HIS A 204 3.87 19.88 -13.53
C HIS A 204 4.32 18.58 -14.23
N LEU A 205 5.55 18.14 -13.96
CA LEU A 205 6.07 16.89 -14.52
C LEU A 205 5.20 15.69 -14.12
N ALA A 206 4.83 15.56 -12.83
CA ALA A 206 4.00 14.46 -12.36
C ALA A 206 2.58 14.47 -12.97
N ILE A 207 2.05 15.65 -13.28
CA ILE A 207 0.77 15.81 -13.98
C ILE A 207 0.91 15.34 -15.44
N GLU A 208 1.95 15.80 -16.15
CA GLU A 208 2.20 15.38 -17.55
C GLU A 208 2.37 13.86 -17.65
N GLU A 209 3.24 13.27 -16.81
CA GLU A 209 3.45 11.81 -16.76
C GLU A 209 2.15 11.04 -16.47
N GLY A 210 1.32 11.55 -15.55
CA GLY A 210 0.03 10.95 -15.22
C GLY A 210 -0.96 11.00 -16.37
N LEU A 211 -1.02 12.09 -17.12
CA LEU A 211 -1.87 12.23 -18.31
C LEU A 211 -1.39 11.36 -19.48
N GLU A 212 -0.08 11.28 -19.71
CA GLU A 212 0.51 10.40 -20.72
C GLU A 212 0.24 8.93 -20.38
N SER A 213 0.36 8.53 -19.13
CA SER A 213 0.04 7.18 -18.67
C SER A 213 -1.43 6.82 -18.91
N ALA A 214 -2.34 7.77 -18.64
CA ALA A 214 -3.77 7.60 -18.90
C ALA A 214 -4.05 7.46 -20.42
N GLU A 215 -3.42 8.25 -21.26
CA GLU A 215 -3.54 8.14 -22.72
C GLU A 215 -3.04 6.77 -23.21
N ARG A 216 -1.88 6.33 -22.74
CA ARG A 216 -1.31 5.01 -23.10
C ARG A 216 -2.17 3.83 -22.67
N SER A 217 -2.84 3.92 -21.52
CA SER A 217 -3.73 2.87 -21.00
C SER A 217 -5.11 2.86 -21.65
N GLY A 218 -5.51 3.94 -22.30
CA GLY A 218 -6.88 4.17 -22.76
C GLY A 218 -7.90 4.36 -21.63
N SER A 219 -7.42 4.72 -20.42
CA SER A 219 -8.22 4.88 -19.20
C SER A 219 -8.09 6.32 -18.68
N SER A 220 -8.67 6.57 -17.50
CA SER A 220 -8.58 7.89 -16.83
C SER A 220 -7.39 7.96 -15.88
N ALA A 221 -6.75 9.13 -15.78
CA ALA A 221 -5.78 9.40 -14.73
C ALA A 221 -6.40 9.33 -13.34
N THR A 222 -5.58 9.11 -12.33
CA THR A 222 -5.95 9.21 -10.92
C THR A 222 -5.08 10.26 -10.23
N TRP A 223 -5.68 10.99 -9.30
CA TRP A 223 -5.01 12.04 -8.56
C TRP A 223 -5.19 11.81 -7.07
N VAL A 224 -4.10 11.87 -6.33
CA VAL A 224 -4.07 11.65 -4.88
C VAL A 224 -2.92 12.45 -4.26
N MET A 225 -3.21 13.24 -3.23
CA MET A 225 -2.20 14.04 -2.51
C MET A 225 -1.74 13.40 -1.21
N SER A 226 -2.61 12.71 -0.53
CA SER A 226 -2.32 11.97 0.71
C SER A 226 -3.08 10.65 0.73
N ASN A 227 -2.55 9.71 1.49
CA ASN A 227 -3.21 8.47 1.82
C ASN A 227 -2.75 7.99 3.23
N HIS A 228 -3.09 6.78 3.60
CA HIS A 228 -2.71 6.19 4.88
C HIS A 228 -1.24 5.73 4.97
N ASP A 229 -0.43 5.94 3.92
CA ASP A 229 0.97 5.52 3.83
C ASP A 229 1.96 6.67 3.71
N VAL A 230 1.47 7.89 3.46
CA VAL A 230 2.33 9.06 3.31
C VAL A 230 1.93 10.15 4.30
N PRO A 231 2.88 10.95 4.79
CA PRO A 231 2.58 12.08 5.66
C PRO A 231 1.61 13.06 4.99
N ARG A 232 0.66 13.58 5.74
CA ARG A 232 -0.38 14.49 5.23
C ARG A 232 0.22 15.70 4.53
N HIS A 233 -0.26 16.02 3.34
CA HIS A 233 0.30 17.09 2.53
C HIS A 233 0.12 18.48 3.17
N ALA A 234 -0.87 18.68 4.04
CA ALA A 234 -1.04 19.91 4.80
C ALA A 234 0.22 20.22 5.65
N SER A 235 0.80 19.24 6.31
CA SER A 235 2.08 19.42 7.02
C SER A 235 3.27 19.45 6.07
N ARG A 236 3.34 18.52 5.09
CA ARG A 236 4.45 18.49 4.12
C ARG A 236 4.66 19.82 3.43
N TYR A 237 3.58 20.48 3.02
CA TYR A 237 3.64 21.80 2.36
C TYR A 237 3.91 22.97 3.31
N GLY A 238 3.82 22.74 4.62
CA GLY A 238 4.25 23.66 5.67
C GLY A 238 5.73 23.57 6.04
N LEU A 239 6.38 22.45 5.68
CA LEU A 239 7.81 22.23 5.86
C LEU A 239 8.63 22.94 4.76
N PRO A 240 9.97 23.01 4.87
CA PRO A 240 10.81 23.46 3.76
C PRO A 240 10.57 22.64 2.50
N GLN A 241 10.45 23.29 1.35
CA GLN A 241 10.19 22.65 0.07
C GLN A 241 11.49 22.43 -0.69
N VAL A 242 11.76 21.21 -1.15
CA VAL A 242 13.00 20.83 -1.81
C VAL A 242 12.71 20.32 -3.22
N PRO A 243 13.23 21.00 -4.26
CA PRO A 243 13.08 20.55 -5.64
C PRO A 243 13.61 19.11 -5.84
N ALA A 244 12.91 18.35 -6.68
CA ALA A 244 13.24 16.95 -6.98
C ALA A 244 13.34 16.05 -5.74
N SER A 245 12.74 16.46 -4.61
CA SER A 245 12.60 15.60 -3.42
C SER A 245 11.84 14.34 -3.79
N SER A 246 12.39 13.19 -3.41
CA SER A 246 11.74 11.89 -3.59
C SER A 246 11.29 11.34 -2.24
N HIS A 247 10.15 10.64 -2.26
CA HIS A 247 9.68 9.85 -1.11
C HIS A 247 9.45 10.62 0.21
N HIS A 248 9.15 11.94 0.14
CA HIS A 248 8.87 12.80 1.32
C HIS A 248 9.97 12.74 2.39
N GLN A 249 11.22 12.64 1.99
CA GLN A 249 12.32 12.41 2.93
C GLN A 249 12.35 13.45 4.06
N LEU A 250 12.14 14.73 3.75
CA LEU A 250 12.06 15.79 4.75
C LEU A 250 10.97 15.57 5.80
N ALA A 251 9.79 15.14 5.36
CA ALA A 251 8.68 14.84 6.27
C ALA A 251 8.98 13.59 7.12
N LYS A 252 9.60 12.58 6.56
CA LYS A 252 10.05 11.38 7.32
C LYS A 252 11.08 11.75 8.38
N ASP A 253 12.09 12.56 8.04
CA ASP A 253 13.10 13.04 8.98
C ASP A 253 12.49 13.90 10.10
N TRP A 254 11.50 14.72 9.75
CA TRP A 254 10.74 15.55 10.68
C TRP A 254 9.92 14.67 11.64
N LEU A 255 9.21 13.66 11.15
CA LEU A 255 8.48 12.69 11.96
C LEU A 255 9.41 11.93 12.91
N LEU A 256 10.54 11.46 12.40
CA LEU A 256 11.52 10.70 13.17
C LEU A 256 12.07 11.47 14.39
N ARG A 257 11.99 12.79 14.35
CA ARG A 257 12.42 13.72 15.41
C ARG A 257 11.24 14.41 16.12
N ASP A 258 10.09 13.77 16.17
CA ASP A 258 8.90 14.25 16.89
C ASP A 258 8.47 15.67 16.47
N GLY A 259 8.62 16.00 15.20
CA GLY A 259 8.25 17.31 14.64
C GLY A 259 9.23 18.44 14.93
N THR A 260 10.44 18.19 15.42
CA THR A 260 11.36 19.23 15.92
C THR A 260 12.51 19.59 14.97
N THR A 261 12.79 18.79 13.94
CA THR A 261 13.94 19.01 13.04
C THR A 261 13.77 20.25 12.18
N TYR A 262 12.56 20.53 11.73
CA TYR A 262 12.21 21.64 10.87
C TYR A 262 11.03 22.39 11.46
N GLU A 263 10.97 23.71 11.22
CA GLU A 263 9.80 24.51 11.60
C GLU A 263 8.67 24.27 10.60
N GLU A 264 7.54 23.77 11.08
CA GLU A 264 6.31 23.65 10.31
C GLU A 264 5.52 24.95 10.32
N ASN A 265 5.34 25.57 9.17
CA ASN A 265 4.44 26.70 9.01
C ASN A 265 3.02 26.19 8.67
N ARG A 266 2.22 25.87 9.68
CA ARG A 266 0.87 25.30 9.54
C ARG A 266 -0.08 26.19 8.73
N GLU A 267 -0.01 27.51 8.89
CA GLU A 267 -0.86 28.44 8.15
C GLU A 267 -0.55 28.39 6.65
N LEU A 268 0.74 28.43 6.31
CA LEU A 268 1.17 28.33 4.90
C LEU A 268 0.88 26.95 4.33
N GLY A 269 1.12 25.88 5.10
CA GLY A 269 0.82 24.51 4.74
C GLY A 269 -0.66 24.30 4.39
N ALA A 270 -1.54 24.77 5.24
CA ALA A 270 -2.99 24.72 5.01
C ALA A 270 -3.42 25.52 3.75
N LYS A 271 -2.83 26.71 3.51
CA LYS A 271 -3.10 27.49 2.28
C LYS A 271 -2.65 26.74 1.02
N ARG A 272 -1.46 26.15 1.04
CA ARG A 272 -0.93 25.37 -0.07
C ARG A 272 -1.75 24.07 -0.28
N ALA A 273 -2.13 23.38 0.79
CA ALA A 273 -2.97 22.20 0.72
C ALA A 273 -4.32 22.49 0.06
N ARG A 274 -4.99 23.59 0.43
CA ARG A 274 -6.24 24.01 -0.23
C ARG A 274 -6.04 24.32 -1.71
N ALA A 275 -4.94 24.97 -2.08
CA ALA A 275 -4.63 25.24 -3.48
C ALA A 275 -4.34 23.94 -4.25
N ALA A 276 -3.66 22.97 -3.62
CA ALA A 276 -3.37 21.67 -4.19
C ALA A 276 -4.64 20.87 -4.47
N ILE A 277 -5.58 20.82 -3.51
CA ILE A 277 -6.87 20.14 -3.71
C ILE A 277 -7.70 20.82 -4.82
N LEU A 278 -7.68 22.15 -4.92
CA LEU A 278 -8.35 22.84 -6.04
C LEU A 278 -7.74 22.45 -7.40
N MET A 279 -6.42 22.31 -7.46
CA MET A 279 -5.73 21.86 -8.67
C MET A 279 -6.10 20.40 -8.97
N GLU A 280 -6.04 19.53 -7.98
CA GLU A 280 -6.38 18.11 -8.11
C GLU A 280 -7.80 17.90 -8.63
N LEU A 281 -8.78 18.61 -8.06
CA LEU A 281 -10.18 18.58 -8.50
C LEU A 281 -10.42 19.16 -9.90
N ALA A 282 -9.51 19.98 -10.40
CA ALA A 282 -9.59 20.56 -11.73
C ALA A 282 -8.93 19.71 -12.83
N LEU A 283 -8.13 18.71 -12.45
CA LEU A 283 -7.47 17.82 -13.39
C LEU A 283 -8.47 16.77 -13.96
N PRO A 284 -8.31 16.37 -15.23
CA PRO A 284 -9.16 15.32 -15.80
C PRO A 284 -8.82 13.97 -15.18
N GLY A 285 -9.84 13.22 -14.76
CA GLY A 285 -9.67 11.89 -14.18
C GLY A 285 -10.41 11.71 -12.86
N SER A 286 -9.96 10.76 -12.06
CA SER A 286 -10.54 10.43 -10.76
C SER A 286 -9.70 11.01 -9.63
N THR A 287 -10.34 11.77 -8.73
CA THR A 287 -9.71 12.36 -7.54
C THR A 287 -9.99 11.50 -6.32
N TYR A 288 -8.95 11.22 -5.54
CA TYR A 288 -9.02 10.45 -4.30
C TYR A 288 -8.63 11.33 -3.12
N ILE A 289 -9.60 11.71 -2.31
CA ILE A 289 -9.42 12.54 -1.11
C ILE A 289 -9.26 11.62 0.10
N TYR A 290 -8.13 11.72 0.78
CA TYR A 290 -7.91 10.97 2.01
C TYR A 290 -8.71 11.60 3.15
N GLN A 291 -9.34 10.77 3.96
CA GLN A 291 -10.14 11.23 5.11
C GLN A 291 -9.35 12.20 5.99
N GLY A 292 -9.97 13.34 6.29
CA GLY A 292 -9.36 14.46 7.04
C GLY A 292 -8.68 15.52 6.16
N GLU A 293 -8.47 15.28 4.86
CA GLU A 293 -8.01 16.33 3.93
C GLU A 293 -9.05 17.44 3.78
N GLU A 294 -10.33 17.07 3.73
CA GLU A 294 -11.46 18.00 3.69
C GLU A 294 -11.50 18.96 4.88
N LEU A 295 -10.90 18.55 6.00
CA LEU A 295 -10.74 19.38 7.20
C LEU A 295 -9.40 20.12 7.25
N GLY A 296 -8.50 19.83 6.32
CA GLY A 296 -7.12 20.34 6.31
C GLY A 296 -6.28 19.82 7.47
N LEU A 297 -6.55 18.59 7.94
CA LEU A 297 -5.84 18.03 9.08
C LEU A 297 -4.33 17.95 8.83
N PRO A 298 -3.50 18.41 9.77
CA PRO A 298 -2.06 18.22 9.73
C PRO A 298 -1.67 16.79 10.12
N GLU A 299 -0.42 16.46 9.90
CA GLU A 299 0.23 15.27 10.43
C GLU A 299 0.45 15.42 11.94
N VAL A 300 0.34 14.31 12.69
CA VAL A 300 0.67 14.27 14.11
C VAL A 300 2.07 13.64 14.27
N ALA A 301 3.06 14.51 14.44
CA ALA A 301 4.46 14.09 14.47
C ALA A 301 4.95 13.63 15.85
N ASP A 302 4.31 14.05 16.93
CA ASP A 302 4.77 13.91 18.31
C ASP A 302 4.11 12.76 19.08
N ILE A 303 3.47 11.83 18.38
CA ILE A 303 2.97 10.60 19.04
C ILE A 303 4.15 9.92 19.74
N PRO A 304 4.02 9.63 21.05
CA PRO A 304 5.08 8.96 21.80
C PRO A 304 5.40 7.59 21.23
N TRP A 305 6.67 7.22 21.13
CA TRP A 305 7.13 5.95 20.55
C TRP A 305 6.46 4.70 21.15
N ASN A 306 6.14 4.74 22.45
CA ASN A 306 5.46 3.65 23.14
C ASN A 306 3.94 3.60 22.90
N LYS A 307 3.41 4.51 22.07
CA LYS A 307 2.00 4.56 21.65
C LYS A 307 1.83 4.29 20.16
N LEU A 308 2.93 4.14 19.42
CA LEU A 308 2.87 3.80 18.00
C LEU A 308 2.40 2.35 17.83
N GLU A 309 1.60 2.10 16.80
CA GLU A 309 1.04 0.78 16.47
C GLU A 309 1.51 0.28 15.11
N ASP A 310 2.08 1.14 14.26
CA ASP A 310 2.62 0.74 12.96
C ASP A 310 3.81 -0.22 13.14
N PRO A 311 3.77 -1.43 12.53
CA PRO A 311 4.89 -2.37 12.55
C PRO A 311 6.23 -1.77 12.13
N THR A 312 6.23 -0.84 11.20
CA THR A 312 7.44 -0.11 10.77
C THR A 312 8.13 0.59 11.95
N ALA A 313 7.37 1.25 12.80
CA ALA A 313 7.91 1.91 13.98
C ALA A 313 8.49 0.91 14.98
N PHE A 314 7.82 -0.21 15.25
CA PHE A 314 8.31 -1.24 16.17
C PHE A 314 9.62 -1.87 15.70
N ASN A 315 9.73 -2.16 14.42
CA ASN A 315 10.94 -2.75 13.85
C ASN A 315 12.08 -1.73 13.76
N SER A 316 11.75 -0.45 13.69
CA SER A 316 12.72 0.66 13.63
C SER A 316 13.13 1.22 14.98
N VAL A 317 12.44 0.88 16.07
CA VAL A 317 12.64 1.46 17.42
C VAL A 317 14.11 1.42 17.87
N ARG A 318 14.83 0.34 17.58
CA ARG A 318 16.24 0.19 17.98
C ARG A 318 17.18 1.01 17.14
N GLU A 319 16.87 1.23 15.88
CA GLU A 319 17.71 1.89 14.89
C GLU A 319 17.26 3.31 14.61
N GLN A 320 16.03 3.68 15.03
CA GLN A 320 15.39 4.97 14.78
C GLN A 320 15.44 5.38 13.29
N ILE A 321 15.14 4.42 12.41
CA ILE A 321 15.20 4.61 10.97
C ILE A 321 13.92 5.29 10.46
N GLU A 322 12.76 4.91 11.01
CA GLU A 322 11.45 5.40 10.58
C GLU A 322 10.47 5.40 11.75
N LYS A 323 9.60 6.42 11.85
CA LYS A 323 8.58 6.51 12.91
C LYS A 323 7.27 5.83 12.55
N GLY A 324 7.12 5.39 11.29
CA GLY A 324 5.91 4.76 10.81
C GLY A 324 4.84 5.77 10.36
N ARG A 325 3.61 5.31 10.26
CA ARG A 325 2.49 6.00 9.61
C ARG A 325 1.36 6.40 10.56
N ASP A 326 1.53 6.18 11.85
CA ASP A 326 0.47 6.48 12.85
C ASP A 326 0.01 7.93 12.82
N GLY A 327 0.92 8.87 12.51
CA GLY A 327 0.61 10.30 12.49
C GLY A 327 -0.43 10.73 11.45
N CYS A 328 -0.53 10.02 10.32
CA CYS A 328 -1.60 10.25 9.33
C CYS A 328 -2.86 9.41 9.58
N ARG A 329 -2.84 8.50 10.56
CA ARG A 329 -3.92 7.54 10.87
C ARG A 329 -4.64 7.84 12.19
N VAL A 330 -4.48 9.03 12.74
CA VAL A 330 -5.13 9.45 13.97
C VAL A 330 -6.65 9.47 13.84
N PRO A 331 -7.41 9.33 14.94
CA PRO A 331 -8.85 9.49 14.96
C PRO A 331 -9.28 10.85 14.38
N LEU A 332 -10.37 10.85 13.60
CA LEU A 332 -10.90 12.06 13.01
C LEU A 332 -11.76 12.84 14.00
N PRO A 333 -11.68 14.19 14.03
CA PRO A 333 -12.60 15.00 14.81
C PRO A 333 -13.98 15.03 14.12
N TRP A 334 -14.98 14.39 14.73
CA TRP A 334 -16.35 14.35 14.21
C TRP A 334 -17.19 15.54 14.66
N VAL A 335 -16.71 16.28 15.64
CA VAL A 335 -17.35 17.49 16.21
C VAL A 335 -16.34 18.61 16.34
N ALA A 336 -16.80 19.85 16.29
CA ALA A 336 -15.93 20.99 16.55
C ALA A 336 -15.46 20.98 18.00
N ALA A 337 -14.23 21.46 18.25
CA ALA A 337 -13.64 21.49 19.61
C ALA A 337 -14.46 22.26 20.64
N ASP A 338 -15.29 23.20 20.19
CA ASP A 338 -16.22 24.01 21.00
C ASP A 338 -17.66 23.49 20.99
N ALA A 339 -17.91 22.33 20.34
CA ALA A 339 -19.24 21.75 20.34
C ALA A 339 -19.67 21.36 21.78
N PRO A 340 -20.94 21.54 22.15
CA PRO A 340 -21.43 21.06 23.44
C PRO A 340 -21.19 19.55 23.56
N LYS A 341 -20.60 19.09 24.65
CA LYS A 341 -20.50 17.66 24.94
C LYS A 341 -21.90 17.09 24.96
N LEU A 342 -22.17 16.09 24.12
CA LEU A 342 -23.36 15.29 24.22
C LEU A 342 -23.21 14.43 25.48
N ASP A 343 -24.12 14.59 26.45
CA ASP A 343 -24.22 13.68 27.60
C ASP A 343 -24.73 12.32 27.11
N ASP A 344 -23.87 11.56 26.49
CA ASP A 344 -24.13 10.16 26.11
C ASP A 344 -23.51 9.25 27.19
N PRO A 345 -24.32 8.63 28.06
CA PRO A 345 -23.79 7.74 29.10
C PRO A 345 -23.14 6.46 28.56
N ASP A 346 -23.29 6.17 27.27
CA ASP A 346 -22.72 5.00 26.60
C ASP A 346 -21.49 5.37 25.71
N ASP A 347 -21.00 6.62 25.81
CA ASP A 347 -19.80 7.07 25.07
C ASP A 347 -18.52 6.47 25.70
N GLU A 348 -18.25 5.20 25.35
CA GLU A 348 -16.97 4.55 25.71
C GLU A 348 -15.75 5.14 24.98
N PHE A 349 -15.97 5.97 23.96
CA PHE A 349 -14.92 6.65 23.20
C PHE A 349 -14.80 8.12 23.55
N GLY A 350 -14.69 8.43 24.83
CA GLY A 350 -14.58 9.76 25.41
C GLY A 350 -14.17 10.86 24.42
N HIS A 351 -15.08 11.75 24.08
CA HIS A 351 -14.84 12.93 23.24
C HIS A 351 -13.97 13.99 23.97
N ASP A 352 -12.98 13.56 24.69
CA ASP A 352 -11.93 14.45 25.20
C ASP A 352 -10.98 14.73 24.03
N GLY A 353 -11.38 15.71 23.20
CA GLY A 353 -10.52 16.29 22.19
C GLY A 353 -9.34 17.00 22.84
N SER A 354 -8.33 16.23 23.26
CA SER A 354 -7.02 16.71 23.66
C SER A 354 -5.94 15.87 22.97
#